data_39cc29d44e5000c84da61eed5b63c07a
#
_entry.id   39cc29d44e5000c84da61eed5b63c07a
#
_cell.length_a   1.000
_cell.length_b   1.000
_cell.length_c   1.000
_cell.angle_alpha   90.00
_cell.angle_beta   90.00
_cell.angle_gamma   90.00
#
_symmetry.space_group_name_H-M   'P 1'
#
loop_
_entity.id
_entity.type
_entity.pdbx_description
1 polymer ?
#
loop_
_entity_poly.entity_id
_entity_poly.type
_entity_poly.pdbx_seq_one_letter_code
_entity_poly.pdbx_strand_id
1 'polypeptide(L)'
;MVVPKRLGHIVLKVNDIDKSEGFYKDVLGLKVTHKVEHSMVFMTSGSLSHEIALFANDANHREPQNEYTRLVHFAWQLKSFEDLKFFYNSLLANKIPISGIGDHGISIGVYFSDPDGNEIEVYYELPKSEWPKKEIFSGKFPLGSLNS
;
A
#
# COMPACT_ATOMS: atom_id res chain seq x y z
N MET A 1 -25.41 5.58 -16.80
CA MET A 1 -24.48 5.98 -15.72
C MET A 1 -23.10 5.49 -16.10
N VAL A 2 -22.06 6.35 -16.04
CA VAL A 2 -20.68 5.96 -16.34
C VAL A 2 -20.04 5.49 -15.02
N VAL A 3 -19.41 4.32 -15.04
CA VAL A 3 -18.73 3.74 -13.86
C VAL A 3 -17.22 3.80 -14.10
N PRO A 4 -16.41 4.28 -13.13
CA PRO A 4 -14.96 4.24 -13.23
C PRO A 4 -14.45 2.82 -13.42
N LYS A 5 -13.42 2.65 -14.24
CA LYS A 5 -12.80 1.34 -14.49
C LYS A 5 -12.05 0.81 -13.23
N ARG A 6 -11.35 1.73 -12.54
CA ARG A 6 -10.54 1.45 -11.35
C ARG A 6 -10.04 2.75 -10.72
N LEU A 7 -9.52 2.69 -9.52
CA LEU A 7 -8.62 3.73 -9.02
C LEU A 7 -7.36 3.73 -9.90
N GLY A 8 -6.99 4.87 -10.46
CA GLY A 8 -5.87 4.99 -11.39
C GLY A 8 -4.54 5.15 -10.66
N HIS A 9 -4.45 6.16 -9.82
CA HIS A 9 -3.25 6.49 -9.04
C HIS A 9 -3.61 7.30 -7.80
N ILE A 10 -2.66 7.39 -6.89
CA ILE A 10 -2.65 8.32 -5.76
C ILE A 10 -1.41 9.22 -5.84
N VAL A 11 -1.50 10.39 -5.24
CA VAL A 11 -0.38 11.33 -5.14
C VAL A 11 -0.15 11.64 -3.67
N LEU A 12 1.09 11.50 -3.23
CA LEU A 12 1.52 11.78 -1.87
C LEU A 12 2.49 12.97 -1.86
N LYS A 13 2.29 13.90 -0.94
CA LYS A 13 3.33 14.86 -0.57
C LYS A 13 4.28 14.19 0.41
N VAL A 14 5.58 14.29 0.17
CA VAL A 14 6.63 13.66 0.98
C VAL A 14 7.66 14.69 1.41
N ASN A 15 8.21 14.52 2.61
CA ASN A 15 9.17 15.47 3.17
C ASN A 15 10.57 15.31 2.54
N ASP A 16 10.94 14.08 2.19
CA ASP A 16 12.21 13.74 1.55
C ASP A 16 11.94 12.80 0.38
N ILE A 17 12.02 13.34 -0.83
CA ILE A 17 11.63 12.62 -2.04
C ILE A 17 12.56 11.45 -2.36
N ASP A 18 13.86 11.58 -2.09
CA ASP A 18 14.84 10.53 -2.37
C ASP A 18 14.70 9.38 -1.37
N LYS A 19 14.45 9.70 -0.10
CA LYS A 19 14.15 8.71 0.95
C LYS A 19 12.85 7.95 0.64
N SER A 20 11.81 8.66 0.23
CA SER A 20 10.52 8.04 -0.09
C SER A 20 10.62 7.21 -1.38
N GLU A 21 11.31 7.69 -2.43
CA GLU A 21 11.58 6.90 -3.64
C GLU A 21 12.29 5.59 -3.28
N GLY A 22 13.37 5.66 -2.48
CA GLY A 22 14.10 4.49 -2.01
C GLY A 22 13.20 3.50 -1.27
N PHE A 23 12.36 3.99 -0.36
CA PHE A 23 11.42 3.15 0.37
C PHE A 23 10.45 2.40 -0.55
N TYR A 24 9.74 3.10 -1.43
CA TYR A 24 8.77 2.49 -2.35
C TYR A 24 9.43 1.51 -3.34
N LYS A 25 10.66 1.79 -3.76
CA LYS A 25 11.46 0.90 -4.59
C LYS A 25 11.91 -0.35 -3.82
N ASP A 26 12.48 -0.18 -2.64
CA ASP A 26 13.17 -1.27 -1.92
C ASP A 26 12.18 -2.15 -1.14
N VAL A 27 11.10 -1.58 -0.60
CA VAL A 27 10.10 -2.30 0.19
C VAL A 27 8.98 -2.87 -0.67
N LEU A 28 8.43 -2.07 -1.58
CA LEU A 28 7.30 -2.47 -2.44
C LEU A 28 7.72 -2.94 -3.84
N GLY A 29 8.99 -2.83 -4.19
CA GLY A 29 9.50 -3.25 -5.50
C GLY A 29 9.00 -2.38 -6.65
N LEU A 30 8.55 -1.15 -6.37
CA LEU A 30 8.04 -0.27 -7.41
C LEU A 30 9.17 0.24 -8.32
N LYS A 31 8.84 0.47 -9.57
CA LYS A 31 9.78 0.99 -10.59
C LYS A 31 9.47 2.44 -10.89
N VAL A 32 10.49 3.27 -10.91
CA VAL A 32 10.36 4.66 -11.38
C VAL A 32 10.10 4.65 -12.88
N THR A 33 9.02 5.30 -13.29
CA THR A 33 8.66 5.49 -14.71
C THR A 33 9.03 6.86 -15.20
N HIS A 34 8.99 7.86 -14.32
CA HIS A 34 9.38 9.23 -14.63
C HIS A 34 9.81 9.96 -13.36
N LYS A 35 10.76 10.87 -13.50
CA LYS A 35 11.28 11.71 -12.41
C LYS A 35 11.50 13.13 -12.91
N VAL A 36 11.01 14.10 -12.14
CA VAL A 36 11.41 15.50 -12.25
C VAL A 36 12.30 15.78 -11.05
N GLU A 37 13.55 16.09 -11.31
CA GLU A 37 14.61 16.16 -10.31
C GLU A 37 14.19 17.00 -9.10
N HIS A 38 14.37 16.44 -7.91
CA HIS A 38 14.04 17.03 -6.60
C HIS A 38 12.56 17.45 -6.37
N SER A 39 11.65 17.17 -7.29
CA SER A 39 10.26 17.65 -7.16
C SER A 39 9.19 16.57 -7.30
N MET A 40 9.34 15.63 -8.23
CA MET A 40 8.32 14.61 -8.49
C MET A 40 8.93 13.27 -8.90
N VAL A 41 8.36 12.17 -8.40
CA VAL A 41 8.68 10.80 -8.82
C VAL A 41 7.39 10.06 -9.11
N PHE A 42 7.33 9.40 -10.26
CA PHE A 42 6.20 8.57 -10.68
C PHE A 42 6.64 7.11 -10.69
N MET A 43 5.88 6.23 -10.04
CA MET A 43 6.27 4.84 -9.83
C MET A 43 5.12 3.89 -10.15
N THR A 44 5.49 2.68 -10.59
CA THR A 44 4.55 1.62 -10.96
C THR A 44 4.98 0.25 -10.43
N SER A 45 4.01 -0.59 -10.12
CA SER A 45 4.20 -2.02 -9.81
C SER A 45 4.21 -2.89 -11.08
N GLY A 46 3.77 -2.36 -12.23
CA GLY A 46 3.55 -3.13 -13.43
C GLY A 46 3.64 -2.35 -14.74
N SER A 47 2.60 -2.42 -15.54
CA SER A 47 2.55 -1.86 -16.90
C SER A 47 1.87 -0.49 -17.02
N LEU A 48 1.41 0.06 -15.90
CA LEU A 48 0.80 1.40 -15.92
C LEU A 48 1.87 2.48 -15.99
N SER A 49 1.47 3.68 -16.40
CA SER A 49 2.35 4.85 -16.33
C SER A 49 2.80 5.11 -14.89
N HIS A 50 1.89 5.00 -13.92
CA HIS A 50 2.14 5.04 -12.49
C HIS A 50 0.89 4.64 -11.73
N GLU A 51 1.05 4.09 -10.53
CA GLU A 51 0.01 3.92 -9.52
C GLU A 51 0.22 4.88 -8.34
N ILE A 52 1.45 5.32 -8.13
CA ILE A 52 1.79 6.31 -7.11
C ILE A 52 2.65 7.42 -7.71
N ALA A 53 2.41 8.64 -7.29
CA ALA A 53 3.30 9.77 -7.53
C ALA A 53 3.70 10.38 -6.18
N LEU A 54 4.98 10.70 -6.05
CA LEU A 54 5.57 11.37 -4.91
C LEU A 54 5.90 12.80 -5.31
N PHE A 55 5.42 13.77 -4.54
CA PHE A 55 5.68 15.18 -4.76
C PHE A 55 6.42 15.72 -3.53
N ALA A 56 7.54 16.37 -3.75
CA ALA A 56 8.29 17.02 -2.68
C ALA A 56 7.39 18.06 -1.97
N ASN A 57 7.43 18.05 -0.65
CA ASN A 57 6.75 19.06 0.14
C ASN A 57 7.49 20.40 -0.06
N ASP A 58 6.72 21.45 -0.35
CA ASP A 58 7.27 22.80 -0.30
C ASP A 58 7.45 23.19 1.17
N ALA A 59 8.69 23.44 1.58
CA ALA A 59 9.05 23.76 2.96
C ALA A 59 8.26 24.98 3.54
N ASN A 60 7.62 25.77 2.69
CA ASN A 60 6.84 26.93 3.05
C ASN A 60 5.33 26.70 3.14
N HIS A 61 4.84 25.50 2.79
CA HIS A 61 3.40 25.17 2.82
C HIS A 61 3.14 24.00 3.77
N ARG A 62 2.95 24.31 5.05
CA ARG A 62 2.24 23.42 5.97
C ARG A 62 0.75 23.69 5.82
N GLU A 63 0.07 22.91 5.03
CA GLU A 63 -1.39 22.86 5.08
C GLU A 63 -1.81 22.39 6.48
N PRO A 64 -2.76 23.10 7.16
CA PRO A 64 -3.30 22.59 8.41
C PRO A 64 -3.93 21.22 8.13
N GLN A 65 -3.40 20.18 8.73
CA GLN A 65 -4.01 18.86 8.67
C GLN A 65 -5.37 18.95 9.37
N ASN A 66 -6.44 18.79 8.61
CA ASN A 66 -7.76 18.62 9.21
C ASN A 66 -7.77 17.23 9.88
N GLU A 67 -7.71 17.19 11.20
CA GLU A 67 -7.64 15.96 11.99
C GLU A 67 -8.85 15.03 11.78
N TYR A 68 -9.92 15.52 11.19
CA TYR A 68 -11.20 14.80 11.06
C TYR A 68 -11.42 14.10 9.71
N THR A 69 -10.68 14.50 8.67
CA THR A 69 -10.79 13.90 7.34
C THR A 69 -9.42 13.67 6.73
N ARG A 70 -8.98 12.41 6.66
CA ARG A 70 -7.71 12.02 6.06
C ARG A 70 -7.81 10.66 5.39
N LEU A 71 -6.88 10.39 4.50
CA LEU A 71 -6.67 9.02 4.02
C LEU A 71 -6.23 8.15 5.21
N VAL A 72 -6.96 7.06 5.47
CA VAL A 72 -6.60 6.12 6.54
C VAL A 72 -5.41 5.29 6.08
N HIS A 73 -5.56 4.59 4.96
CA HIS A 73 -4.49 3.85 4.29
C HIS A 73 -4.79 3.69 2.79
N PHE A 74 -3.82 3.24 2.05
CA PHE A 74 -4.00 2.70 0.70
C PHE A 74 -3.40 1.30 0.63
N ALA A 75 -3.95 0.46 -0.26
CA ALA A 75 -3.66 -0.96 -0.25
C ALA A 75 -3.10 -1.47 -1.57
N TRP A 76 -2.11 -2.38 -1.48
CA TRP A 76 -1.53 -3.12 -2.59
C TRP A 76 -1.96 -4.59 -2.52
N GLN A 77 -2.61 -5.07 -3.56
CA GLN A 77 -3.03 -6.46 -3.63
C GLN A 77 -1.93 -7.35 -4.24
N LEU A 78 -1.63 -8.44 -3.55
CA LEU A 78 -0.72 -9.49 -4.03
C LEU A 78 -1.50 -10.61 -4.73
N LYS A 79 -0.79 -11.39 -5.54
CA LYS A 79 -1.40 -12.43 -6.38
C LYS A 79 -1.74 -13.70 -5.60
N SER A 80 -1.03 -13.98 -4.51
CA SER A 80 -1.21 -15.19 -3.73
C SER A 80 -0.96 -14.96 -2.24
N PHE A 81 -1.48 -15.86 -1.41
CA PHE A 81 -1.21 -15.88 0.03
C PHE A 81 0.27 -16.15 0.32
N GLU A 82 0.94 -16.97 -0.50
CA GLU A 82 2.36 -17.25 -0.37
C GLU A 82 3.20 -15.99 -0.64
N ASP A 83 2.81 -15.16 -1.63
CA ASP A 83 3.47 -13.86 -1.86
C ASP A 83 3.32 -12.95 -0.63
N LEU A 84 2.15 -12.96 0.04
CA LEU A 84 1.93 -12.18 1.25
C LEU A 84 2.79 -12.69 2.41
N LYS A 85 2.92 -14.01 2.59
CA LYS A 85 3.83 -14.59 3.60
C LYS A 85 5.28 -14.20 3.31
N PHE A 86 5.71 -14.29 2.06
CA PHE A 86 7.05 -13.86 1.68
C PHE A 86 7.27 -12.37 1.95
N PHE A 87 6.31 -11.53 1.60
CA PHE A 87 6.36 -10.09 1.85
C PHE A 87 6.42 -9.77 3.34
N TYR A 88 5.58 -10.40 4.17
CA TYR A 88 5.60 -10.27 5.63
C TYR A 88 6.99 -10.60 6.21
N ASN A 89 7.56 -11.73 5.81
CA ASN A 89 8.89 -12.13 6.27
C ASN A 89 9.99 -11.15 5.80
N SER A 90 9.83 -10.56 4.61
CA SER A 90 10.73 -9.51 4.10
C SER A 90 10.67 -8.25 4.96
N LEU A 91 9.49 -7.81 5.40
CA LEU A 91 9.36 -6.68 6.33
C LEU A 91 10.11 -6.96 7.63
N LEU A 92 9.93 -8.15 8.21
CA LEU A 92 10.63 -8.55 9.44
C LEU A 92 12.16 -8.57 9.26
N ALA A 93 12.64 -9.17 8.18
CA ALA A 93 14.08 -9.26 7.88
C ALA A 93 14.72 -7.88 7.68
N ASN A 94 14.00 -6.95 7.09
CA ASN A 94 14.45 -5.57 6.87
C ASN A 94 14.14 -4.64 8.04
N LYS A 95 13.59 -5.17 9.15
CA LYS A 95 13.25 -4.41 10.36
C LYS A 95 12.28 -3.26 10.10
N ILE A 96 11.37 -3.43 9.12
CA ILE A 96 10.28 -2.49 8.87
C ILE A 96 9.21 -2.71 9.95
N PRO A 97 8.86 -1.70 10.73
CA PRO A 97 7.83 -1.85 11.77
C PRO A 97 6.47 -2.18 11.17
N ILE A 98 5.87 -3.27 11.63
CA ILE A 98 4.51 -3.69 11.26
C ILE A 98 3.56 -3.11 12.29
N SER A 99 2.58 -2.31 11.86
CA SER A 99 1.57 -1.71 12.73
C SER A 99 0.42 -2.66 13.05
N GLY A 100 0.17 -3.65 12.19
CA GLY A 100 -0.88 -4.64 12.42
C GLY A 100 -1.00 -5.70 11.34
N ILE A 101 -1.82 -6.70 11.63
CA ILE A 101 -2.30 -7.70 10.67
C ILE A 101 -3.83 -7.66 10.72
N GLY A 102 -4.47 -7.44 9.56
CA GLY A 102 -5.92 -7.43 9.42
C GLY A 102 -6.43 -8.73 8.83
N ASP A 103 -7.27 -9.45 9.58
CA ASP A 103 -8.01 -10.61 9.08
C ASP A 103 -9.47 -10.19 8.87
N HIS A 104 -9.88 -10.13 7.61
CA HIS A 104 -11.25 -9.75 7.20
C HIS A 104 -12.08 -10.96 6.75
N GLY A 105 -11.57 -12.17 6.93
CA GLY A 105 -12.24 -13.41 6.52
C GLY A 105 -12.11 -13.73 5.04
N ILE A 106 -12.30 -12.77 4.15
CA ILE A 106 -12.07 -12.93 2.69
C ILE A 106 -10.69 -12.43 2.25
N SER A 107 -10.05 -11.65 3.09
CA SER A 107 -8.71 -11.12 2.86
C SER A 107 -7.92 -11.06 4.15
N ILE A 108 -6.62 -11.08 4.02
CA ILE A 108 -5.69 -10.86 5.11
C ILE A 108 -4.61 -9.88 4.63
N GLY A 109 -4.26 -8.91 5.47
CA GLY A 109 -3.32 -7.86 5.13
C GLY A 109 -2.33 -7.57 6.23
N VAL A 110 -1.21 -6.98 5.83
CA VAL A 110 -0.15 -6.47 6.71
C VAL A 110 -0.12 -4.97 6.57
N TYR A 111 -0.09 -4.27 7.71
CA TYR A 111 -0.08 -2.82 7.79
C TYR A 111 1.27 -2.32 8.28
N PHE A 112 1.80 -1.30 7.63
CA PHE A 112 3.05 -0.64 7.97
C PHE A 112 3.03 0.79 7.41
N SER A 113 4.01 1.61 7.78
CA SER A 113 4.05 3.01 7.33
C SER A 113 5.24 3.28 6.42
N ASP A 114 5.05 4.22 5.50
CA ASP A 114 6.13 4.82 4.75
C ASP A 114 6.95 5.80 5.64
N PRO A 115 8.05 6.38 5.13
CA PRO A 115 8.88 7.32 5.90
C PRO A 115 8.18 8.59 6.38
N ASP A 116 7.06 8.95 5.78
CA ASP A 116 6.25 10.12 6.14
C ASP A 116 5.05 9.77 7.03
N GLY A 117 4.89 8.48 7.40
CA GLY A 117 3.82 8.00 8.27
C GLY A 117 2.51 7.70 7.53
N ASN A 118 2.52 7.65 6.19
CA ASN A 118 1.36 7.17 5.45
C ASN A 118 1.19 5.68 5.68
N GLU A 119 0.02 5.25 6.13
CA GLU A 119 -0.26 3.84 6.34
C GLU A 119 -0.50 3.12 5.03
N ILE A 120 0.16 1.98 4.88
CA ILE A 120 0.11 1.11 3.72
C ILE A 120 -0.40 -0.25 4.17
N GLU A 121 -1.35 -0.81 3.43
CA GLU A 121 -1.73 -2.20 3.52
C GLU A 121 -1.15 -2.97 2.33
N VAL A 122 -0.59 -4.14 2.58
CA VAL A 122 -0.30 -5.14 1.53
C VAL A 122 -1.10 -6.38 1.87
N TYR A 123 -1.95 -6.85 0.95
CA TYR A 123 -2.93 -7.86 1.25
C TYR A 123 -3.10 -8.91 0.14
N TYR A 124 -3.63 -10.06 0.52
CA TYR A 124 -4.18 -11.06 -0.39
C TYR A 124 -5.68 -11.23 -0.14
N GLU A 125 -6.44 -11.32 -1.20
CA GLU A 125 -7.87 -11.56 -1.20
C GLU A 125 -8.18 -12.87 -1.89
N LEU A 126 -9.07 -13.66 -1.29
CA LEU A 126 -9.57 -14.92 -1.87
C LEU A 126 -10.25 -14.67 -3.22
N PRO A 127 -10.13 -15.61 -4.16
CA PRO A 127 -10.94 -15.59 -5.38
C PRO A 127 -12.43 -15.43 -5.04
N LYS A 128 -13.16 -14.64 -5.81
CA LYS A 128 -14.58 -14.36 -5.58
C LYS A 128 -15.43 -15.63 -5.48
N SER A 129 -15.03 -16.71 -6.13
CA SER A 129 -15.68 -18.02 -6.06
C SER A 129 -15.63 -18.67 -4.66
N GLU A 130 -14.67 -18.24 -3.82
CA GLU A 130 -14.44 -18.76 -2.48
C GLU A 130 -15.02 -17.85 -1.38
N TRP A 131 -15.61 -16.72 -1.77
CA TRP A 131 -16.22 -15.81 -0.81
C TRP A 131 -17.45 -16.43 -0.15
N PRO A 132 -17.66 -16.23 1.16
CA PRO A 132 -18.88 -16.60 1.83
C PRO A 132 -20.10 -15.95 1.18
N LYS A 133 -21.21 -16.67 1.10
CA LYS A 133 -22.45 -16.15 0.49
C LYS A 133 -23.10 -15.03 1.32
N LYS A 134 -22.80 -14.98 2.60
CA LYS A 134 -23.29 -13.96 3.55
C LYS A 134 -22.13 -13.51 4.45
N GLU A 135 -22.22 -12.29 4.96
CA GLU A 135 -21.28 -11.74 5.94
C GLU A 135 -19.81 -11.87 5.48
N ILE A 136 -19.53 -11.37 4.27
CA ILE A 136 -18.24 -11.55 3.59
C ILE A 136 -17.04 -11.04 4.38
N PHE A 137 -17.24 -10.08 5.30
CA PHE A 137 -16.19 -9.55 6.16
C PHE A 137 -16.19 -10.14 7.57
N SER A 138 -16.95 -11.22 7.80
CA SER A 138 -16.97 -11.95 9.06
C SER A 138 -16.26 -13.29 8.95
N GLY A 139 -15.66 -13.74 10.04
CA GLY A 139 -14.98 -15.01 10.11
C GLY A 139 -13.46 -14.91 10.04
N LYS A 140 -12.83 -16.08 10.06
CA LYS A 140 -11.38 -16.20 9.95
C LYS A 140 -10.95 -16.50 8.53
N PHE A 141 -9.83 -15.94 8.13
CA PHE A 141 -9.23 -16.22 6.84
C PHE A 141 -8.90 -17.72 6.72
N PRO A 142 -9.38 -18.43 5.68
CA PRO A 142 -9.35 -19.89 5.65
C PRO A 142 -7.96 -20.48 5.41
N LEU A 143 -7.02 -19.72 4.87
CA LEU A 143 -5.65 -20.18 4.58
C LEU A 143 -4.70 -20.06 5.78
N GLY A 144 -5.20 -19.60 6.93
CA GLY A 144 -4.41 -19.48 8.14
C GLY A 144 -3.78 -18.11 8.35
N SER A 145 -2.87 -18.02 9.31
CA SER A 145 -2.18 -16.77 9.67
C SER A 145 -0.84 -16.61 8.96
N LEU A 146 -0.32 -15.38 8.96
CA LEU A 146 1.01 -15.07 8.40
C LEU A 146 2.16 -15.62 9.24
N ASN A 147 1.89 -15.94 10.52
CA ASN A 147 2.88 -16.43 11.48
C ASN A 147 3.01 -17.97 11.51
N SER A 148 2.29 -18.66 10.66
CA SER A 148 2.28 -20.15 10.61
C SER A 148 3.17 -20.71 9.51
#